data_3ab710f377d575926021473c9954f585
#
_entry.id   3ab710f377d575926021473c9954f585
#
_cell.length_a   1.000
_cell.length_b   1.000
_cell.length_c   1.000
_cell.angle_alpha   90.00
_cell.angle_beta   90.00
_cell.angle_gamma   90.00
#
_symmetry.space_group_name_H-M   'P 1'
#
loop_
_entity.id
_entity.type
_entity.pdbx_description
1 polymer ?
#
loop_
_entity_poly.entity_id
_entity_poly.type
_entity_poly.pdbx_seq_one_letter_code
_entity_poly.pdbx_strand_id
1 'polypeptide(L)'
;MPRTPKLASFPAIRGALKFYQICSIITGTMLLLLVAEMVAKYWLGYELFLGGSGGFLWFAPVVETASGLESTGDGFNLSLGILVAHGWFYVVYLISCFRVWSLMRWNLLRLGMLAAGGIVPLLSFFMEARVGRDVKTYLAEREAAELHSQAGHSTLTHAIPTENKR
;
A
#
# COMPACT_ATOMS: atom_id res chain seq x y z
N MET A 1 22.88 -14.50 -2.09
CA MET A 1 22.14 -13.96 -3.28
C MET A 1 20.66 -14.12 -3.02
N PRO A 2 19.79 -13.11 -3.19
CA PRO A 2 18.35 -13.27 -3.05
C PRO A 2 17.86 -14.25 -4.14
N ARG A 3 17.12 -15.27 -3.72
CA ARG A 3 16.57 -16.26 -4.66
C ARG A 3 15.47 -15.60 -5.49
N THR A 4 15.58 -15.66 -6.82
CA THR A 4 14.55 -15.14 -7.73
C THR A 4 13.22 -15.86 -7.55
N PRO A 5 12.07 -15.14 -7.59
CA PRO A 5 10.74 -15.76 -7.55
C PRO A 5 10.57 -16.77 -8.68
N LYS A 6 9.87 -17.87 -8.40
CA LYS A 6 9.51 -18.88 -9.43
C LYS A 6 8.32 -18.37 -10.25
N LEU A 7 8.25 -18.72 -11.53
CA LEU A 7 7.14 -18.35 -12.42
C LEU A 7 5.77 -18.79 -11.92
N ALA A 8 5.68 -19.98 -11.33
CA ALA A 8 4.45 -20.47 -10.71
C ALA A 8 3.89 -19.52 -9.62
N SER A 9 4.72 -18.60 -9.08
CA SER A 9 4.28 -17.59 -8.11
C SER A 9 3.77 -16.26 -8.72
N PHE A 10 3.85 -16.07 -10.03
CA PHE A 10 3.46 -14.83 -10.70
C PHE A 10 1.99 -14.41 -10.49
N PRO A 11 1.00 -15.31 -10.58
CA PRO A 11 -0.38 -14.96 -10.27
C PRO A 11 -0.54 -14.47 -8.81
N ALA A 12 0.16 -15.13 -7.88
CA ALA A 12 0.15 -14.73 -6.47
C ALA A 12 0.82 -13.36 -6.24
N ILE A 13 1.90 -13.05 -6.97
CA ILE A 13 2.58 -11.76 -6.92
C ILE A 13 1.66 -10.65 -7.47
N ARG A 14 0.98 -10.88 -8.60
CA ARG A 14 0.02 -9.92 -9.17
C ARG A 14 -1.15 -9.65 -8.22
N GLY A 15 -1.68 -10.70 -7.57
CA GLY A 15 -2.74 -10.56 -6.56
C GLY A 15 -2.27 -9.79 -5.33
N ALA A 16 -1.08 -10.11 -4.81
CA ALA A 16 -0.49 -9.42 -3.68
C ALA A 16 -0.20 -7.94 -4.00
N LEU A 17 0.26 -7.63 -5.21
CA LEU A 17 0.48 -6.25 -5.65
C LEU A 17 -0.82 -5.45 -5.70
N LYS A 18 -1.90 -6.00 -6.29
CA LYS A 18 -3.21 -5.32 -6.32
C LYS A 18 -3.73 -5.05 -4.91
N PHE A 19 -3.63 -6.04 -4.03
CA PHE A 19 -4.04 -5.89 -2.63
C PHE A 19 -3.22 -4.80 -1.92
N TYR A 20 -1.90 -4.80 -2.10
CA TYR A 20 -1.01 -3.76 -1.59
C TYR A 20 -1.42 -2.37 -2.10
N GLN A 21 -1.67 -2.21 -3.40
CA GLN A 21 -2.06 -0.93 -4.00
C GLN A 21 -3.36 -0.38 -3.39
N ILE A 22 -4.37 -1.23 -3.25
CA ILE A 22 -5.66 -0.84 -2.62
C ILE A 22 -5.43 -0.41 -1.17
N CYS A 23 -4.72 -1.22 -0.38
CA CYS A 23 -4.42 -0.89 1.01
C CYS A 23 -3.59 0.39 1.13
N SER A 24 -2.61 0.60 0.25
CA SER A 24 -1.77 1.80 0.21
C SER A 24 -2.58 3.08 -0.03
N ILE A 25 -3.49 3.04 -1.00
CA ILE A 25 -4.36 4.20 -1.32
C ILE A 25 -5.29 4.50 -0.13
N ILE A 26 -5.95 3.48 0.43
CA ILE A 26 -6.85 3.67 1.58
C ILE A 26 -6.09 4.25 2.77
N THR A 27 -4.98 3.63 3.15
CA THR A 27 -4.17 4.06 4.30
C THR A 27 -3.59 5.45 4.08
N GLY A 28 -3.10 5.74 2.86
CA GLY A 28 -2.58 7.05 2.51
C GLY A 28 -3.65 8.15 2.55
N THR A 29 -4.86 7.86 2.08
CA THR A 29 -6.00 8.79 2.15
C THR A 29 -6.42 9.05 3.60
N MET A 30 -6.50 7.99 4.43
CA MET A 30 -6.81 8.14 5.86
C MET A 30 -5.75 8.97 6.58
N LEU A 31 -4.47 8.79 6.23
CA LEU A 31 -3.38 9.57 6.79
C LEU A 31 -3.46 11.06 6.40
N LEU A 32 -3.82 11.36 5.16
CA LEU A 32 -4.04 12.75 4.72
C LEU A 32 -5.22 13.39 5.46
N LEU A 33 -6.30 12.66 5.70
CA LEU A 33 -7.43 13.14 6.51
C LEU A 33 -6.99 13.42 7.95
N LEU A 34 -6.19 12.53 8.55
CA LEU A 34 -5.62 12.78 9.88
C LEU A 34 -4.78 14.05 9.94
N VAL A 35 -3.93 14.28 8.92
CA VAL A 35 -3.11 15.51 8.87
C VAL A 35 -4.02 16.73 8.73
N ALA A 36 -5.06 16.67 7.91
CA ALA A 36 -6.03 17.77 7.77
C ALA A 36 -6.74 18.06 9.10
N GLU A 37 -7.16 17.01 9.82
CA GLU A 37 -7.77 17.14 11.15
C GLU A 37 -6.78 17.72 12.18
N MET A 38 -5.52 17.31 12.16
CA MET A 38 -4.50 17.89 13.04
C MET A 38 -4.29 19.37 12.74
N VAL A 39 -4.27 19.78 11.49
CA VAL A 39 -4.18 21.19 11.10
C VAL A 39 -5.42 21.93 11.58
N ALA A 40 -6.62 21.39 11.39
CA ALA A 40 -7.85 22.00 11.88
C ALA A 40 -7.83 22.18 13.40
N LYS A 41 -7.42 21.16 14.15
CA LYS A 41 -7.40 21.20 15.62
C LYS A 41 -6.34 22.16 16.17
N TYR A 42 -5.10 22.07 15.69
CA TYR A 42 -3.97 22.80 16.31
C TYR A 42 -3.73 24.21 15.74
N TRP A 43 -4.12 24.44 14.48
CA TRP A 43 -3.90 25.74 13.83
C TRP A 43 -5.18 26.57 13.70
N LEU A 44 -6.33 25.89 13.41
CA LEU A 44 -7.60 26.59 13.23
C LEU A 44 -8.44 26.59 14.51
N GLY A 45 -8.13 25.73 15.50
CA GLY A 45 -8.86 25.63 16.75
C GLY A 45 -10.23 24.97 16.64
N TYR A 46 -10.40 24.08 15.67
CA TYR A 46 -11.66 23.37 15.43
C TYR A 46 -11.45 21.87 15.31
N GLU A 47 -12.42 21.11 15.79
CA GLU A 47 -12.45 19.65 15.67
C GLU A 47 -13.79 19.21 15.05
N LEU A 48 -13.75 18.19 14.20
CA LEU A 48 -14.92 17.76 13.40
C LEU A 48 -15.75 16.72 14.16
N PHE A 49 -17.05 16.99 14.25
CA PHE A 49 -18.04 16.14 14.90
C PHE A 49 -19.14 15.70 13.95
N LEU A 50 -19.63 14.47 14.17
CA LEU A 50 -20.78 13.91 13.50
C LEU A 50 -21.94 13.82 14.49
N GLY A 51 -23.08 14.47 14.16
CA GLY A 51 -24.22 14.56 15.07
C GLY A 51 -23.99 15.53 16.22
N GLY A 52 -24.95 15.62 17.13
CA GLY A 52 -24.94 16.54 18.25
C GLY A 52 -25.68 17.86 17.98
N SER A 53 -25.46 18.85 18.84
CA SER A 53 -26.19 20.14 18.82
C SER A 53 -25.89 20.98 17.59
N GLY A 54 -24.72 20.82 16.97
CA GLY A 54 -24.31 21.59 15.78
C GLY A 54 -24.81 21.02 14.45
N GLY A 55 -25.49 19.88 14.44
CA GLY A 55 -26.05 19.28 13.24
C GLY A 55 -25.39 17.95 12.83
N PHE A 56 -25.60 17.52 11.56
CA PHE A 56 -25.10 16.24 11.07
C PHE A 56 -23.56 16.20 10.99
N LEU A 57 -22.95 17.28 10.50
CA LEU A 57 -21.48 17.44 10.42
C LEU A 57 -21.17 18.89 10.74
N TRP A 58 -20.33 19.12 11.76
CA TRP A 58 -20.02 20.45 12.21
C TRP A 58 -18.65 20.56 12.86
N PHE A 59 -18.11 21.78 12.89
CA PHE A 59 -16.83 22.10 13.51
C PHE A 59 -17.07 22.68 14.92
N ALA A 60 -16.65 21.95 15.94
CA ALA A 60 -16.69 22.41 17.32
C ALA A 60 -15.40 23.17 17.65
N PRO A 61 -15.46 24.32 18.32
CA PRO A 61 -14.28 25.02 18.78
C PRO A 61 -13.54 24.19 19.84
N VAL A 62 -12.21 24.27 19.78
CA VAL A 62 -11.31 23.67 20.76
C VAL A 62 -10.88 24.75 21.74
N VAL A 63 -10.97 24.45 23.03
CA VAL A 63 -10.56 25.36 24.11
C VAL A 63 -9.35 24.78 24.83
N GLU A 64 -8.49 25.68 25.30
CA GLU A 64 -7.34 25.29 26.11
C GLU A 64 -7.77 25.16 27.56
N THR A 65 -7.54 24.00 28.15
CA THR A 65 -7.84 23.68 29.54
C THR A 65 -6.55 23.31 30.28
N ALA A 66 -6.62 23.15 31.59
CA ALA A 66 -5.47 22.73 32.40
C ALA A 66 -4.93 21.32 31.99
N SER A 67 -5.76 20.51 31.35
CA SER A 67 -5.43 19.17 30.81
C SER A 67 -4.96 19.19 29.36
N GLY A 68 -4.98 20.34 28.68
CA GLY A 68 -4.61 20.51 27.28
C GLY A 68 -5.76 21.02 26.40
N LEU A 69 -5.67 20.77 25.09
CA LEU A 69 -6.70 21.16 24.14
C LEU A 69 -7.89 20.21 24.20
N GLU A 70 -9.03 20.72 24.66
CA GLU A 70 -10.29 19.96 24.74
C GLU A 70 -11.32 20.54 23.77
N SER A 71 -12.06 19.63 23.10
CA SER A 71 -13.13 20.01 22.22
C SER A 71 -14.42 20.26 22.98
N THR A 72 -15.16 21.29 22.59
CA THR A 72 -16.49 21.60 23.15
C THR A 72 -17.63 20.86 22.42
N GLY A 73 -17.31 20.03 21.44
CA GLY A 73 -18.29 19.32 20.63
C GLY A 73 -18.98 18.18 21.39
N ASP A 74 -20.26 18.04 21.16
CA ASP A 74 -21.09 16.92 21.55
C ASP A 74 -21.41 16.06 20.31
N GLY A 75 -21.46 14.74 20.48
CA GLY A 75 -21.66 13.80 19.37
C GLY A 75 -20.47 12.89 19.13
N PHE A 76 -20.41 12.27 17.94
CA PHE A 76 -19.31 11.39 17.59
C PHE A 76 -18.12 12.21 17.09
N ASN A 77 -16.99 12.10 17.79
CA ASN A 77 -15.74 12.74 17.39
C ASN A 77 -15.19 12.04 16.15
N LEU A 78 -15.30 12.70 15.00
CA LEU A 78 -14.89 12.14 13.72
C LEU A 78 -13.35 12.05 13.60
N SER A 79 -12.63 12.97 14.18
CA SER A 79 -11.16 12.97 14.23
C SER A 79 -10.64 11.72 14.94
N LEU A 80 -11.23 11.37 16.08
CA LEU A 80 -10.93 10.13 16.80
C LEU A 80 -11.32 8.90 15.97
N GLY A 81 -12.48 8.94 15.31
CA GLY A 81 -12.93 7.87 14.42
C GLY A 81 -11.96 7.62 13.26
N ILE A 82 -11.48 8.67 12.62
CA ILE A 82 -10.48 8.60 11.54
C ILE A 82 -9.15 8.03 12.07
N LEU A 83 -8.71 8.46 13.25
CA LEU A 83 -7.49 7.95 13.88
C LEU A 83 -7.55 6.44 14.12
N VAL A 84 -8.65 5.96 14.72
CA VAL A 84 -8.86 4.53 14.99
C VAL A 84 -8.94 3.74 13.68
N ALA A 85 -9.72 4.23 12.70
CA ALA A 85 -9.84 3.59 11.39
C ALA A 85 -8.48 3.52 10.67
N HIS A 86 -7.71 4.61 10.65
CA HIS A 86 -6.36 4.62 10.08
C HIS A 86 -5.47 3.57 10.74
N GLY A 87 -5.49 3.46 12.06
CA GLY A 87 -4.71 2.46 12.79
C GLY A 87 -5.01 1.02 12.33
N TRP A 88 -6.28 0.66 12.19
CA TRP A 88 -6.68 -0.65 11.68
C TRP A 88 -6.28 -0.87 10.22
N PHE A 89 -6.52 0.10 9.34
CA PHE A 89 -6.11 0.02 7.95
C PHE A 89 -4.58 -0.05 7.80
N TYR A 90 -3.84 0.61 8.69
CA TYR A 90 -2.39 0.51 8.71
C TYR A 90 -1.90 -0.91 9.04
N VAL A 91 -2.54 -1.62 9.98
CA VAL A 91 -2.23 -3.03 10.26
C VAL A 91 -2.44 -3.90 9.02
N VAL A 92 -3.59 -3.74 8.34
CA VAL A 92 -3.87 -4.47 7.08
C VAL A 92 -2.85 -4.12 5.99
N TYR A 93 -2.47 -2.85 5.90
CA TYR A 93 -1.41 -2.38 5.00
C TYR A 93 -0.06 -3.05 5.29
N LEU A 94 0.35 -3.16 6.56
CA LEU A 94 1.59 -3.86 6.93
C LEU A 94 1.57 -5.33 6.52
N ILE A 95 0.45 -6.02 6.68
CA ILE A 95 0.28 -7.40 6.21
C ILE A 95 0.45 -7.47 4.69
N SER A 96 -0.10 -6.51 3.95
CA SER A 96 0.05 -6.45 2.49
C SER A 96 1.50 -6.19 2.07
N CYS A 97 2.21 -5.29 2.75
CA CYS A 97 3.64 -5.01 2.55
C CYS A 97 4.49 -6.26 2.77
N PHE A 98 4.24 -6.95 3.89
CA PHE A 98 4.94 -8.20 4.22
C PHE A 98 4.71 -9.29 3.17
N ARG A 99 3.48 -9.40 2.66
CA ARG A 99 3.13 -10.37 1.62
C ARG A 99 3.87 -10.09 0.31
N VAL A 100 3.89 -8.84 -0.16
CA VAL A 100 4.65 -8.45 -1.37
C VAL A 100 6.14 -8.67 -1.15
N TRP A 101 6.69 -8.22 -0.03
CA TRP A 101 8.09 -8.40 0.32
C TRP A 101 8.51 -9.86 0.33
N SER A 102 7.72 -10.74 0.97
CA SER A 102 7.99 -12.17 1.07
C SER A 102 7.97 -12.87 -0.31
N LEU A 103 7.01 -12.53 -1.17
CA LEU A 103 6.91 -13.09 -2.52
C LEU A 103 8.03 -12.61 -3.44
N MET A 104 8.39 -11.34 -3.37
CA MET A 104 9.46 -10.75 -4.17
C MET A 104 10.86 -11.03 -3.62
N ARG A 105 10.95 -11.56 -2.38
CA ARG A 105 12.22 -11.87 -1.68
C ARG A 105 13.17 -10.68 -1.62
N TRP A 106 12.64 -9.50 -1.40
CA TRP A 106 13.41 -8.27 -1.29
C TRP A 106 14.19 -8.18 0.02
N ASN A 107 15.14 -7.25 0.09
CA ASN A 107 15.87 -6.93 1.31
C ASN A 107 14.93 -6.31 2.37
N LEU A 108 15.24 -6.51 3.66
CA LEU A 108 14.51 -5.95 4.80
C LEU A 108 14.41 -4.42 4.75
N LEU A 109 15.42 -3.73 4.21
CA LEU A 109 15.38 -2.28 4.02
C LEU A 109 14.19 -1.85 3.15
N ARG A 110 13.88 -2.61 2.09
CA ARG A 110 12.69 -2.34 1.26
C ARG A 110 11.38 -2.55 2.02
N LEU A 111 11.31 -3.55 2.91
CA LEU A 111 10.16 -3.72 3.78
C LEU A 111 9.97 -2.52 4.71
N GLY A 112 11.08 -2.03 5.30
CA GLY A 112 11.05 -0.81 6.13
C GLY A 112 10.57 0.42 5.37
N MET A 113 11.02 0.62 4.13
CA MET A 113 10.55 1.72 3.27
C MET A 113 9.06 1.58 2.92
N LEU A 114 8.59 0.35 2.62
CA LEU A 114 7.17 0.09 2.40
C LEU A 114 6.34 0.42 3.64
N ALA A 115 6.75 -0.05 4.82
CA ALA A 115 6.07 0.21 6.08
C ALA A 115 6.01 1.72 6.39
N ALA A 116 7.11 2.45 6.17
CA ALA A 116 7.17 3.91 6.36
C ALA A 116 6.18 4.68 5.46
N GLY A 117 5.80 4.10 4.32
CA GLY A 117 4.79 4.68 3.43
C GLY A 117 3.44 4.90 4.10
N GLY A 118 3.05 4.07 5.08
CA GLY A 118 1.80 4.24 5.81
C GLY A 118 1.86 5.25 6.99
N ILE A 119 3.04 5.81 7.27
CA ILE A 119 3.23 6.77 8.37
C ILE A 119 3.51 8.18 7.83
N VAL A 120 4.23 8.29 6.73
CA VAL A 120 4.61 9.58 6.15
C VAL A 120 3.58 10.01 5.10
N PRO A 121 2.96 11.20 5.27
CA PRO A 121 2.00 11.73 4.30
C PRO A 121 2.60 11.79 2.89
N LEU A 122 1.81 11.44 1.87
CA LEU A 122 2.19 11.38 0.46
C LEU A 122 3.21 10.29 0.08
N LEU A 123 4.05 9.80 1.02
CA LEU A 123 5.01 8.74 0.74
C LEU A 123 4.32 7.44 0.30
N SER A 124 3.13 7.15 0.83
CA SER A 124 2.30 5.99 0.45
C SER A 124 2.02 5.98 -1.06
N PHE A 125 1.60 7.11 -1.63
CA PHE A 125 1.30 7.23 -3.06
C PHE A 125 2.56 7.12 -3.93
N PHE A 126 3.66 7.73 -3.47
CA PHE A 126 4.93 7.64 -4.18
C PHE A 126 5.48 6.20 -4.18
N MET A 127 5.44 5.54 -3.02
CA MET A 127 5.90 4.16 -2.88
C MET A 127 5.01 3.18 -3.66
N GLU A 128 3.68 3.38 -3.68
CA GLU A 128 2.75 2.59 -4.49
C GLU A 128 3.11 2.65 -5.97
N ALA A 129 3.30 3.86 -6.52
CA ALA A 129 3.66 4.06 -7.91
C ALA A 129 5.02 3.44 -8.26
N ARG A 130 6.01 3.55 -7.36
CA ARG A 130 7.35 2.97 -7.55
C ARG A 130 7.34 1.46 -7.48
N VAL A 131 6.76 0.90 -6.42
CA VAL A 131 6.67 -0.56 -6.22
C VAL A 131 5.83 -1.21 -7.31
N GLY A 132 4.73 -0.56 -7.71
CA GLY A 132 3.89 -1.03 -8.80
C GLY A 132 4.64 -1.12 -10.11
N ARG A 133 5.49 -0.14 -10.43
CA ARG A 133 6.38 -0.18 -11.62
C ARG A 133 7.42 -1.29 -11.50
N ASP A 134 8.17 -1.31 -10.41
CA ASP A 134 9.26 -2.27 -10.19
C ASP A 134 8.76 -3.73 -10.33
N VAL A 135 7.63 -4.05 -9.73
CA VAL A 135 7.05 -5.40 -9.79
C VAL A 135 6.54 -5.72 -11.20
N LYS A 136 5.84 -4.81 -11.87
CA LYS A 136 5.32 -5.02 -13.24
C LYS A 136 6.45 -5.19 -14.24
N THR A 137 7.49 -4.36 -14.17
CA THR A 137 8.67 -4.47 -15.03
C THR A 137 9.38 -5.80 -14.82
N TYR A 138 9.61 -6.18 -13.57
CA TYR A 138 10.22 -7.47 -13.24
C TYR A 138 9.43 -8.66 -13.80
N LEU A 139 8.11 -8.66 -13.67
CA LEU A 139 7.25 -9.73 -14.20
C LEU A 139 7.30 -9.77 -15.73
N ALA A 140 7.23 -8.62 -16.40
CA ALA A 140 7.29 -8.52 -17.85
C ALA A 140 8.62 -9.02 -18.43
N GLU A 141 9.74 -8.62 -17.83
CA GLU A 141 11.08 -9.07 -18.25
C GLU A 141 11.25 -10.58 -18.09
N ARG A 142 10.73 -11.16 -17.01
CA ARG A 142 10.81 -12.59 -16.76
C ARG A 142 9.91 -13.39 -17.69
N GLU A 143 8.71 -12.93 -17.98
CA GLU A 143 7.80 -13.55 -18.94
C GLU A 143 8.38 -13.49 -20.36
N ALA A 144 8.95 -12.36 -20.77
CA ALA A 144 9.62 -12.23 -22.07
C ALA A 144 10.83 -13.17 -22.22
N ALA A 145 11.67 -13.26 -21.19
CA ALA A 145 12.83 -14.16 -21.19
C ALA A 145 12.44 -15.64 -21.37
N GLU A 146 11.32 -16.05 -20.76
CA GLU A 146 10.82 -17.42 -20.94
C GLU A 146 10.25 -17.68 -22.33
N LEU A 147 9.48 -16.74 -22.87
CA LEU A 147 8.98 -16.88 -24.25
C LEU A 147 10.14 -17.04 -25.23
N HIS A 148 11.22 -16.27 -25.08
CA HIS A 148 12.41 -16.41 -25.89
C HIS A 148 13.10 -17.78 -25.71
N SER A 149 13.18 -18.27 -24.48
CA SER A 149 13.76 -19.58 -24.18
C SER A 149 12.95 -20.71 -24.79
N GLN A 150 11.61 -20.64 -24.72
CA GLN A 150 10.73 -21.64 -25.32
C GLN A 150 10.78 -21.62 -26.85
N ALA A 151 10.80 -20.44 -27.46
CA ALA A 151 10.93 -20.30 -28.92
C ALA A 151 12.25 -20.87 -29.44
N GLY A 152 13.36 -20.59 -28.74
CA GLY A 152 14.68 -21.18 -29.10
C GLY A 152 14.72 -22.70 -28.98
N HIS A 153 14.09 -23.26 -27.95
CA HIS A 153 14.03 -24.71 -27.77
C HIS A 153 13.16 -25.40 -28.86
N SER A 154 12.05 -24.79 -29.22
CA SER A 154 11.15 -25.25 -30.27
C SER A 154 11.84 -25.27 -31.64
N THR A 155 12.67 -24.28 -31.96
CA THR A 155 13.42 -24.18 -33.22
C THR A 155 14.49 -25.26 -33.29
N LEU A 156 15.17 -25.57 -32.20
CA LEU A 156 16.18 -26.63 -32.13
C LEU A 156 15.57 -28.03 -32.27
N THR A 157 14.40 -28.26 -31.69
CA THR A 157 13.70 -29.55 -31.76
C THR A 157 13.22 -29.85 -33.22
N HIS A 158 12.87 -28.81 -33.97
CA HIS A 158 12.49 -28.96 -35.38
C HIS A 158 13.67 -29.08 -36.33
N ALA A 159 14.88 -28.69 -35.90
CA ALA A 159 16.09 -28.71 -36.71
C ALA A 159 16.87 -30.05 -36.63
N ILE A 160 16.45 -31.00 -35.77
CA ILE A 160 17.07 -32.34 -35.73
C ILE A 160 16.44 -33.19 -36.82
N PRO A 161 17.15 -33.53 -37.93
CA PRO A 161 16.66 -34.49 -38.91
C PRO A 161 16.51 -35.85 -38.21
N THR A 162 15.36 -36.47 -38.33
CA THR A 162 15.19 -37.89 -37.99
C THR A 162 16.09 -38.69 -38.92
N GLU A 163 17.31 -38.99 -38.47
CA GLU A 163 18.19 -39.92 -39.17
C GLU A 163 17.53 -41.28 -39.17
N ASN A 164 17.02 -41.62 -40.34
CA ASN A 164 16.30 -42.83 -40.66
C ASN A 164 17.24 -44.03 -40.48
N LYS A 165 17.03 -44.84 -39.45
CA LYS A 165 17.66 -46.16 -39.34
C LYS A 165 17.14 -47.04 -40.47
N ARG A 166 17.99 -47.31 -41.45
CA ARG A 166 17.91 -48.50 -42.29
C ARG A 166 18.64 -49.66 -41.62
#